data_eb2684f1adcce91f432d5f7fb4c1f09d
#
_entry.id   eb2684f1adcce91f432d5f7fb4c1f09d
#
_cell.length_a   1.000
_cell.length_b   1.000
_cell.length_c   1.000
_cell.angle_alpha   90.00
_cell.angle_beta   90.00
_cell.angle_gamma   90.00
#
_symmetry.space_group_name_H-M   'P 1'
#
loop_
_entity.id
_entity.type
_entity.pdbx_description
1 polymer ?
#
loop_
_entity_poly.entity_id
_entity_poly.type
_entity_poly.pdbx_seq_one_letter_code
_entity_poly.pdbx_strand_id
1 'polypeptide(L)'
;MPKTLPERIFFTIVMAAIMVYGMIVYNVALNTNGVTNATFVMALHEMPIMVPVAFVLEFFVVEKLATKLAFLFMRPADRPQFITYAISLMIVCIMCPVMSLVATLLFKEPSFGMWVHTWGCNMPMALCWQMLYCGPLARAIFRLVFRLGEKQAA
;
A
#
# COMPACT_ATOMS: atom_id res chain seq x y z
N MET A 1 4.83 6.16 15.91
CA MET A 1 4.66 4.78 15.43
C MET A 1 3.63 4.10 16.30
N PRO A 2 2.78 3.25 15.76
CA PRO A 2 1.76 2.55 16.52
C PRO A 2 2.41 1.64 17.57
N LYS A 3 1.95 1.76 18.82
CA LYS A 3 2.49 1.01 19.97
C LYS A 3 1.58 -0.15 20.34
N THR A 4 0.29 -0.02 20.09
CA THR A 4 -0.71 -1.04 20.44
C THR A 4 -1.21 -1.77 19.19
N LEU A 5 -1.78 -2.96 19.38
CA LEU A 5 -2.31 -3.79 18.31
C LEU A 5 -3.44 -3.08 17.51
N PRO A 6 -4.41 -2.39 18.15
CA PRO A 6 -5.42 -1.64 17.42
C PRO A 6 -4.85 -0.45 16.63
N GLU A 7 -3.82 0.22 17.15
CA GLU A 7 -3.12 1.29 16.41
C GLU A 7 -2.42 0.75 15.15
N ARG A 8 -1.83 -0.44 15.24
CA ARG A 8 -1.20 -1.10 14.09
C ARG A 8 -2.22 -1.46 13.04
N ILE A 9 -3.33 -2.08 13.44
CA ILE A 9 -4.42 -2.45 12.53
C ILE A 9 -4.96 -1.21 11.83
N PHE A 10 -5.25 -0.14 12.57
CA PHE A 10 -5.74 1.11 11.99
C PHE A 10 -4.74 1.70 10.99
N PHE A 11 -3.45 1.76 11.37
CA PHE A 11 -2.40 2.29 10.51
C PHE A 11 -2.26 1.47 9.21
N THR A 12 -2.30 0.14 9.31
CA THR A 12 -2.22 -0.76 8.15
C THR A 12 -3.45 -0.61 7.24
N ILE A 13 -4.66 -0.47 7.80
CA ILE A 13 -5.87 -0.22 7.00
C ILE A 13 -5.76 1.11 6.24
N VAL A 14 -5.33 2.17 6.89
CA VAL A 14 -5.15 3.49 6.26
C VAL A 14 -4.09 3.43 5.17
N MET A 15 -2.96 2.78 5.44
CA MET A 15 -1.89 2.57 4.45
C MET A 15 -2.40 1.78 3.24
N ALA A 16 -3.05 0.65 3.49
CA ALA A 16 -3.61 -0.20 2.43
C ALA A 16 -4.63 0.56 1.59
N ALA A 17 -5.56 1.29 2.22
CA ALA A 17 -6.57 2.06 1.52
C ALA A 17 -5.97 3.13 0.60
N ILE A 18 -5.01 3.93 1.09
CA ILE A 18 -4.34 4.97 0.30
C ILE A 18 -3.54 4.35 -0.85
N MET A 19 -2.81 3.26 -0.57
CA MET A 19 -1.99 2.58 -1.56
C MET A 19 -2.85 1.95 -2.66
N VAL A 20 -3.87 1.19 -2.28
CA VAL A 20 -4.80 0.53 -3.21
C VAL A 20 -5.54 1.55 -4.05
N TYR A 21 -6.07 2.62 -3.45
CA TYR A 21 -6.76 3.67 -4.19
C TYR A 21 -5.88 4.30 -5.27
N GLY A 22 -4.68 4.73 -4.90
CA GLY A 22 -3.73 5.32 -5.86
C GLY A 22 -3.37 4.36 -7.00
N MET A 23 -3.18 3.07 -6.69
CA MET A 23 -2.84 2.06 -7.69
C MET A 23 -4.02 1.72 -8.61
N ILE A 24 -5.25 1.67 -8.09
CA ILE A 24 -6.44 1.44 -8.93
C ILE A 24 -6.64 2.62 -9.89
N VAL A 25 -6.59 3.86 -9.37
CA VAL A 25 -6.70 5.07 -10.22
C VAL A 25 -5.65 5.06 -11.33
N TYR A 26 -4.41 4.70 -11.01
CA TYR A 26 -3.35 4.58 -12.00
C TYR A 26 -3.63 3.51 -13.05
N ASN A 27 -4.04 2.30 -12.64
CA ASN A 27 -4.35 1.21 -13.57
C ASN A 27 -5.56 1.51 -14.46
N VAL A 28 -6.61 2.11 -13.91
CA VAL A 28 -7.78 2.54 -14.69
C VAL A 28 -7.39 3.62 -15.68
N ALA A 29 -6.59 4.61 -15.26
CA ALA A 29 -6.10 5.66 -16.14
C ALA A 29 -5.25 5.12 -17.31
N LEU A 30 -4.41 4.10 -17.06
CA LEU A 30 -3.66 3.41 -18.11
C LEU A 30 -4.57 2.70 -19.12
N ASN A 31 -5.63 2.06 -18.62
CA ASN A 31 -6.58 1.32 -19.48
C ASN A 31 -7.51 2.24 -20.29
N THR A 32 -7.80 3.43 -19.77
CA THR A 32 -8.70 4.42 -20.40
C THR A 32 -7.98 5.51 -21.19
N ASN A 33 -6.64 5.41 -21.30
CA ASN A 33 -5.77 6.41 -21.95
C ASN A 33 -5.91 7.83 -21.37
N GLY A 34 -6.22 7.95 -20.09
CA GLY A 34 -6.30 9.25 -19.43
C GLY A 34 -7.01 9.23 -18.08
N VAL A 35 -6.86 10.32 -17.35
CA VAL A 35 -7.53 10.54 -16.06
C VAL A 35 -8.81 11.33 -16.31
N THR A 36 -9.96 10.72 -16.04
CA THR A 36 -11.28 11.34 -16.13
C THR A 36 -12.01 11.23 -14.80
N ASN A 37 -13.11 11.98 -14.63
CA ASN A 37 -13.94 11.82 -13.44
C ASN A 37 -14.47 10.39 -13.27
N ALA A 38 -14.73 9.70 -14.38
CA ALA A 38 -15.13 8.29 -14.37
C ALA A 38 -14.04 7.38 -13.78
N THR A 39 -12.75 7.69 -13.97
CA THR A 39 -11.62 6.94 -13.41
C THR A 39 -11.69 6.86 -11.89
N PHE A 40 -12.02 7.97 -11.24
CA PHE A 40 -12.14 8.02 -9.77
C PHE A 40 -13.35 7.24 -9.25
N VAL A 41 -14.46 7.28 -9.98
CA VAL A 41 -15.69 6.52 -9.62
C VAL A 41 -15.45 5.02 -9.78
N MET A 42 -14.83 4.60 -10.88
CA MET A 42 -14.44 3.20 -11.09
C MET A 42 -13.48 2.70 -10.02
N ALA A 43 -12.49 3.51 -9.65
CA ALA A 43 -11.57 3.18 -8.57
C ALA A 43 -12.31 2.96 -7.23
N LEU A 44 -13.27 3.80 -6.90
CA LEU A 44 -14.10 3.63 -5.69
C LEU A 44 -14.93 2.35 -5.71
N HIS A 45 -15.38 1.92 -6.89
CA HIS A 45 -16.14 0.68 -7.03
C HIS A 45 -15.28 -0.58 -6.82
N GLU A 46 -14.01 -0.54 -7.19
CA GLU A 46 -13.06 -1.66 -7.00
C GLU A 46 -12.50 -1.74 -5.55
N MET A 47 -12.48 -0.62 -4.82
CA MET A 47 -11.94 -0.55 -3.45
C MET A 47 -12.54 -1.56 -2.46
N PRO A 48 -13.86 -1.77 -2.38
CA PRO A 48 -14.46 -2.69 -1.42
C PRO A 48 -13.96 -4.13 -1.52
N ILE A 49 -13.46 -4.53 -2.69
CA ILE A 49 -12.89 -5.85 -2.93
C ILE A 49 -11.38 -5.84 -2.69
N MET A 50 -10.69 -4.83 -3.24
CA MET A 50 -9.23 -4.78 -3.24
C MET A 50 -8.65 -4.41 -1.87
N VAL A 51 -9.29 -3.53 -1.11
CA VAL A 51 -8.77 -3.10 0.21
C VAL A 51 -8.77 -4.24 1.23
N PRO A 52 -9.83 -5.05 1.41
CA PRO A 52 -9.79 -6.19 2.32
C PRO A 52 -8.73 -7.23 1.91
N VAL A 53 -8.59 -7.52 0.61
CA VAL A 53 -7.58 -8.45 0.11
C VAL A 53 -6.18 -7.92 0.40
N ALA A 54 -5.92 -6.64 0.09
CA ALA A 54 -4.65 -6.00 0.38
C ALA A 54 -4.34 -6.00 1.87
N PHE A 55 -5.31 -5.67 2.73
CA PHE A 55 -5.13 -5.65 4.19
C PHE A 55 -4.78 -7.03 4.74
N VAL A 56 -5.49 -8.07 4.34
CA VAL A 56 -5.23 -9.45 4.79
C VAL A 56 -3.84 -9.90 4.38
N LEU A 57 -3.48 -9.69 3.12
CA LEU A 57 -2.15 -10.05 2.61
C LEU A 57 -1.05 -9.26 3.32
N GLU A 58 -1.20 -7.95 3.46
CA GLU A 58 -0.22 -7.07 4.11
C GLU A 58 -0.02 -7.47 5.57
N PHE A 59 -1.09 -7.59 6.35
CA PHE A 59 -1.04 -7.82 7.78
C PHE A 59 -0.52 -9.21 8.16
N PHE A 60 -0.96 -10.25 7.46
CA PHE A 60 -0.61 -11.64 7.84
C PHE A 60 0.69 -12.15 7.21
N VAL A 61 0.98 -11.74 5.99
CA VAL A 61 2.08 -12.30 5.18
C VAL A 61 3.16 -11.29 4.92
N VAL A 62 2.81 -10.17 4.30
CA VAL A 62 3.78 -9.25 3.72
C VAL A 62 4.56 -8.50 4.78
N GLU A 63 3.91 -8.02 5.84
CA GLU A 63 4.57 -7.28 6.93
C GLU A 63 5.70 -8.10 7.58
N LYS A 64 5.44 -9.38 7.86
CA LYS A 64 6.43 -10.28 8.47
C LYS A 64 7.59 -10.58 7.53
N LEU A 65 7.28 -10.83 6.25
CA LEU A 65 8.29 -11.14 5.24
C LEU A 65 9.13 -9.92 4.89
N ALA A 66 8.50 -8.77 4.71
CA ALA A 66 9.16 -7.51 4.42
C ALA A 66 10.08 -7.08 5.57
N THR A 67 9.64 -7.25 6.81
CA THR A 67 10.47 -6.96 7.98
C THR A 67 11.71 -7.85 8.02
N LYS A 68 11.58 -9.15 7.79
CA LYS A 68 12.72 -10.07 7.71
C LYS A 68 13.69 -9.67 6.60
N LEU A 69 13.19 -9.35 5.42
CA LEU A 69 14.02 -8.93 4.29
C LEU A 69 14.69 -7.58 4.53
N ALA A 70 14.00 -6.62 5.15
CA ALA A 70 14.59 -5.33 5.48
C ALA A 70 15.77 -5.48 6.44
N PHE A 71 15.67 -6.34 7.45
CA PHE A 71 16.76 -6.62 8.38
C PHE A 71 17.92 -7.45 7.79
N LEU A 72 17.78 -7.98 6.58
CA LEU A 72 18.91 -8.54 5.82
C LEU A 72 19.88 -7.43 5.35
N PHE A 73 19.37 -6.25 5.09
CA PHE A 73 20.13 -5.11 4.56
C PHE A 73 20.40 -4.04 5.61
N MET A 74 19.55 -3.93 6.62
CA MET A 74 19.61 -2.90 7.67
C MET A 74 20.02 -3.51 9.00
N ARG A 75 20.83 -2.75 9.77
CA ARG A 75 21.21 -3.14 11.14
C ARG A 75 20.23 -2.56 12.16
N PRO A 76 19.96 -3.26 13.27
CA PRO A 76 19.11 -2.73 14.34
C PRO A 76 19.60 -1.42 14.96
N ALA A 77 20.89 -1.12 14.78
CA ALA A 77 21.54 0.12 15.25
C ALA A 77 21.32 1.32 14.30
N ASP A 78 20.76 1.10 13.10
CA ASP A 78 20.51 2.17 12.16
C ASP A 78 19.36 3.08 12.63
N ARG A 79 19.32 4.31 12.11
CA ARG A 79 18.28 5.27 12.50
C ARG A 79 16.88 4.71 12.23
N PRO A 80 15.94 4.82 13.19
CA PRO A 80 14.59 4.23 13.07
C PRO A 80 13.84 4.66 11.80
N GLN A 81 14.17 5.83 11.27
CA GLN A 81 13.58 6.34 10.03
C GLN A 81 13.99 5.52 8.82
N PHE A 82 15.28 5.18 8.70
CA PHE A 82 15.79 4.36 7.59
C PHE A 82 15.24 2.93 7.65
N ILE A 83 15.15 2.36 8.85
CA ILE A 83 14.54 1.03 9.04
C ILE A 83 13.08 1.04 8.57
N THR A 84 12.32 2.07 8.94
CA THR A 84 10.92 2.22 8.50
C THR A 84 10.80 2.35 6.99
N TYR A 85 11.68 3.13 6.36
CA TYR A 85 11.68 3.26 4.89
C TYR A 85 12.06 1.95 4.20
N ALA A 86 13.06 1.23 4.72
CA ALA A 86 13.47 -0.07 4.19
C ALA A 86 12.33 -1.10 4.27
N ILE A 87 11.65 -1.18 5.41
CA ILE A 87 10.48 -2.06 5.58
C ILE A 87 9.38 -1.67 4.58
N SER A 88 9.06 -0.38 4.46
CA SER A 88 8.05 0.10 3.51
C SER A 88 8.41 -0.23 2.07
N LEU A 89 9.67 -0.12 1.70
CA LEU A 89 10.18 -0.48 0.37
C LEU A 89 10.00 -1.98 0.10
N MET A 90 10.37 -2.83 1.06
CA MET A 90 10.22 -4.28 0.95
C MET A 90 8.74 -4.69 0.87
N ILE A 91 7.85 -4.01 1.61
CA ILE A 91 6.40 -4.22 1.50
C ILE A 91 5.94 -3.98 0.05
N VAL A 92 6.33 -2.87 -0.57
CA VAL A 92 5.96 -2.57 -1.96
C VAL A 92 6.52 -3.61 -2.92
N CYS A 93 7.78 -4.00 -2.76
CA CYS A 93 8.42 -5.01 -3.62
C CYS A 93 7.70 -6.36 -3.61
N ILE A 94 7.13 -6.76 -2.46
CA ILE A 94 6.39 -8.02 -2.33
C ILE A 94 4.93 -7.83 -2.74
N MET A 95 4.31 -6.74 -2.29
CA MET A 95 2.88 -6.48 -2.47
C MET A 95 2.54 -6.18 -3.93
N CYS A 96 3.41 -5.46 -4.64
CA CYS A 96 3.16 -5.05 -6.03
C CYS A 96 2.95 -6.24 -6.99
N PRO A 97 3.81 -7.27 -7.05
CA PRO A 97 3.57 -8.44 -7.89
C PRO A 97 2.33 -9.23 -7.47
N VAL A 98 2.09 -9.37 -6.16
CA VAL A 98 0.93 -10.12 -5.64
C VAL A 98 -0.38 -9.39 -5.98
N MET A 99 -0.47 -8.10 -5.73
CA MET A 99 -1.66 -7.32 -6.03
C MET A 99 -1.88 -7.15 -7.54
N SER A 100 -0.80 -7.07 -8.32
CA SER A 100 -0.90 -7.09 -9.79
C SER A 100 -1.44 -8.42 -10.31
N LEU A 101 -1.09 -9.53 -9.65
CA LEU A 101 -1.65 -10.85 -9.96
C LEU A 101 -3.14 -10.90 -9.63
N VAL A 102 -3.53 -10.47 -8.44
CA VAL A 102 -4.93 -10.41 -8.01
C VAL A 102 -5.76 -9.53 -8.96
N ALA A 103 -5.27 -8.36 -9.30
CA ALA A 103 -5.95 -7.45 -10.23
C ALA A 103 -6.08 -8.05 -11.64
N THR A 104 -5.06 -8.77 -12.13
CA THR A 104 -5.11 -9.45 -13.42
C THR A 104 -6.14 -10.57 -13.42
N LEU A 105 -6.22 -11.35 -12.35
CA LEU A 105 -7.17 -12.46 -12.23
C LEU A 105 -8.62 -11.99 -12.07
N LEU A 106 -8.86 -10.86 -11.39
CA LEU A 106 -10.22 -10.39 -11.10
C LEU A 106 -10.79 -9.46 -12.18
N PHE A 107 -9.94 -8.64 -12.81
CA PHE A 107 -10.38 -7.53 -13.67
C PHE A 107 -9.84 -7.57 -15.10
N LYS A 108 -8.92 -8.50 -15.39
CA LYS A 108 -8.30 -8.64 -16.73
C LYS A 108 -8.32 -10.12 -17.16
N GLU A 109 -7.96 -10.35 -18.41
CA GLU A 109 -7.76 -11.74 -18.89
C GLU A 109 -6.54 -12.37 -18.19
N PRO A 110 -6.66 -13.57 -17.61
CA PRO A 110 -5.58 -14.24 -16.90
C PRO A 110 -4.50 -14.71 -17.88
N SER A 111 -3.49 -13.89 -18.09
CA SER A 111 -2.32 -14.18 -18.91
C SER A 111 -1.05 -13.83 -18.16
N PHE A 112 -0.04 -14.72 -18.25
CA PHE A 112 1.26 -14.47 -17.64
C PHE A 112 1.92 -13.19 -18.19
N GLY A 113 1.83 -12.97 -19.50
CA GLY A 113 2.35 -11.75 -20.14
C GLY A 113 1.66 -10.49 -19.63
N MET A 114 0.35 -10.51 -19.47
CA MET A 114 -0.43 -9.41 -18.93
C MET A 114 -0.06 -9.11 -17.47
N TRP A 115 0.12 -10.14 -16.66
CA TRP A 115 0.57 -9.98 -15.27
C TRP A 115 1.95 -9.33 -15.19
N VAL A 116 2.94 -9.82 -15.94
CA VAL A 116 4.31 -9.28 -15.97
C VAL A 116 4.31 -7.83 -16.45
N HIS A 117 3.54 -7.51 -17.48
CA HIS A 117 3.40 -6.14 -17.99
C HIS A 117 2.76 -5.21 -16.92
N THR A 118 1.66 -5.65 -16.31
CA THR A 118 0.99 -4.88 -15.25
C THR A 118 1.91 -4.66 -14.06
N TRP A 119 2.62 -5.69 -13.61
CA TRP A 119 3.61 -5.59 -12.54
C TRP A 119 4.74 -4.61 -12.89
N GLY A 120 5.31 -4.73 -14.09
CA GLY A 120 6.39 -3.85 -14.56
C GLY A 120 5.98 -2.37 -14.62
N CYS A 121 4.76 -2.07 -15.05
CA CYS A 121 4.21 -0.71 -15.05
C CYS A 121 3.89 -0.20 -13.63
N ASN A 122 3.38 -1.09 -12.77
CA ASN A 122 2.96 -0.72 -11.43
C ASN A 122 4.13 -0.49 -10.48
N MET A 123 5.25 -1.19 -10.65
CA MET A 123 6.37 -1.16 -9.71
C MET A 123 6.97 0.24 -9.51
N PRO A 124 7.37 0.99 -10.57
CA PRO A 124 7.91 2.34 -10.41
C PRO A 124 6.90 3.29 -9.79
N MET A 125 5.64 3.21 -10.22
CA MET A 125 4.58 4.05 -9.69
C MET A 125 4.30 3.75 -8.22
N ALA A 126 4.23 2.47 -7.84
CA ALA A 126 4.01 2.03 -6.47
C ALA A 126 5.11 2.52 -5.52
N LEU A 127 6.37 2.45 -5.95
CA LEU A 127 7.52 2.95 -5.18
C LEU A 127 7.45 4.47 -4.97
N CYS A 128 7.21 5.22 -6.03
CA CYS A 128 7.05 6.68 -5.95
C CYS A 128 5.85 7.06 -5.07
N TRP A 129 4.71 6.41 -5.27
CA TRP A 129 3.49 6.65 -4.50
C TRP A 129 3.67 6.36 -3.01
N GLN A 130 4.32 5.25 -2.67
CA GLN A 130 4.61 4.87 -1.31
C GLN A 130 5.53 5.88 -0.61
N MET A 131 6.61 6.29 -1.27
CA MET A 131 7.61 7.15 -0.66
C MET A 131 7.16 8.60 -0.53
N LEU A 132 6.50 9.14 -1.57
CA LEU A 132 6.16 10.56 -1.65
C LEU A 132 4.82 10.89 -1.01
N TYR A 133 3.83 10.02 -1.14
CA TYR A 133 2.45 10.29 -0.73
C TYR A 133 1.95 9.37 0.38
N CYS A 134 1.96 8.07 0.18
CA CYS A 134 1.34 7.12 1.09
C CYS A 134 1.99 7.15 2.48
N GLY A 135 3.30 7.09 2.56
CA GLY A 135 4.03 7.10 3.83
C GLY A 135 3.83 8.38 4.66
N PRO A 136 4.04 9.58 4.10
CA PRO A 136 3.78 10.84 4.81
C PRO A 136 2.32 11.04 5.17
N LEU A 137 1.39 10.73 4.24
CA LEU A 137 -0.05 10.93 4.43
C LEU A 137 -0.62 10.01 5.52
N ALA A 138 -0.27 8.72 5.50
CA ALA A 138 -0.72 7.79 6.53
C ALA A 138 -0.20 8.17 7.92
N ARG A 139 1.04 8.66 8.01
CA ARG A 139 1.59 9.19 9.28
C ARG A 139 0.89 10.47 9.73
N ALA A 140 0.51 11.34 8.81
CA ALA A 140 -0.25 12.55 9.12
C ALA A 140 -1.64 12.22 9.64
N ILE A 141 -2.37 11.32 8.98
CA ILE A 141 -3.70 10.85 9.40
C ILE A 141 -3.62 10.17 10.77
N PHE A 142 -2.64 9.28 10.96
CA PHE A 142 -2.43 8.62 12.25
C PHE A 142 -2.21 9.63 13.39
N ARG A 143 -1.33 10.63 13.17
CA ARG A 143 -1.10 11.68 14.16
C ARG A 143 -2.36 12.51 14.43
N LEU A 144 -3.14 12.81 13.40
CA LEU A 144 -4.37 13.60 13.56
C LEU A 144 -5.38 12.85 14.42
N VAL A 145 -5.65 11.58 14.12
CA VAL A 145 -6.63 10.75 14.82
C VAL A 145 -6.22 10.52 16.27
N PHE A 146 -4.99 10.09 16.52
CA PHE A 146 -4.55 9.75 17.89
C PHE A 146 -4.18 10.96 18.74
N ARG A 147 -3.71 12.08 18.16
CA ARG A 147 -3.51 13.34 18.90
C ARG A 147 -4.82 14.02 19.31
N LEU A 148 -5.88 13.87 18.50
CA LEU A 148 -7.20 14.37 18.89
C LEU A 148 -7.79 13.53 20.02
N GLY A 149 -7.53 12.22 20.03
CA GLY A 149 -7.95 11.33 21.12
C GLY A 149 -7.29 11.65 22.46
N GLU A 150 -6.00 11.98 22.49
CA GLU A 150 -5.30 12.39 23.72
C GLU A 150 -5.80 13.73 24.28
N LYS A 151 -6.22 14.67 23.40
CA LYS A 151 -6.77 15.97 23.84
C LYS A 151 -8.21 15.88 24.37
N GLN A 152 -8.95 14.84 24.04
CA GLN A 152 -10.31 14.61 24.57
C GLN A 152 -10.30 13.79 25.86
N ALA A 153 -9.21 13.13 26.19
CA ALA A 153 -9.06 12.32 27.41
C ALA A 153 -8.36 13.06 28.57
N ALA A 154 -7.94 14.32 28.35
CA ALA A 154 -7.37 15.22 29.36
C ALA A 154 -8.35 16.33 29.72
#